data_b343124673489aebbbdacf0b76acd61e
#
_entry.id   b343124673489aebbbdacf0b76acd61e
#
_cell.length_a   1.000
_cell.length_b   1.000
_cell.length_c   1.000
_cell.angle_alpha   90.00
_cell.angle_beta   90.00
_cell.angle_gamma   90.00
#
_symmetry.space_group_name_H-M   'P 1'
#
loop_
_entity.id
_entity.type
_entity.pdbx_description
1 polymer ?
#
loop_
_entity_poly.entity_id
_entity_poly.type
_entity_poly.pdbx_seq_one_letter_code
_entity_poly.pdbx_strand_id
1 'polypeptide(L)'
;MEKIRLHLGIDKWTIFAGSFGTALALVYAIHYLQRVKRMILQGIFLATESDLKWFFQEGISEIYPAEFKKFKDFIPKEEQNNLLEAYHKRFFCDNIELRNKAIKIWSRFQLRVMESENIMIPEDGEIQASEISLALIEAHYFYNNMFWEDKNYILNRVEKIKNIPIYIAHGRFDLNTRVISAYKLVERLNKCEFIIVEGAGHSPFTEKMSKVLIKFLEDIKELNYKDEENR
;
A
#
# COMPACT_ATOMS: atom_id res chain seq x y z
N MET A 1 16.31 -0.64 1.18
CA MET A 1 16.32 -0.67 2.65
C MET A 1 17.67 -1.19 3.20
N GLU A 2 18.13 -2.41 2.89
CA GLU A 2 19.36 -2.98 3.50
C GLU A 2 20.63 -2.14 3.29
N LYS A 3 20.87 -1.60 2.10
CA LYS A 3 22.00 -0.69 1.86
C LYS A 3 21.98 0.56 2.77
N ILE A 4 20.79 1.10 3.03
CA ILE A 4 20.62 2.27 3.93
C ILE A 4 20.95 1.86 5.36
N ARG A 5 20.42 0.73 5.84
CA ARG A 5 20.71 0.21 7.17
C ARG A 5 22.20 0.02 7.41
N LEU A 6 22.89 -0.61 6.44
CA LEU A 6 24.33 -0.82 6.50
C LEU A 6 25.12 0.51 6.50
N HIS A 7 24.72 1.45 5.65
CA HIS A 7 25.35 2.79 5.59
C HIS A 7 25.26 3.54 6.91
N LEU A 8 24.10 3.41 7.61
CA LEU A 8 23.86 4.04 8.90
C LEU A 8 24.44 3.25 10.10
N GLY A 9 25.09 2.10 9.88
CA GLY A 9 25.64 1.27 10.94
C GLY A 9 24.60 0.67 11.91
N ILE A 10 23.32 0.61 11.49
CA ILE A 10 22.22 0.11 12.34
C ILE A 10 22.23 -1.42 12.30
N ASP A 11 22.27 -2.09 13.46
CA ASP A 11 22.18 -3.57 13.51
C ASP A 11 20.76 -4.03 13.26
N LYS A 12 19.78 -3.53 14.02
CA LYS A 12 18.36 -3.84 13.87
C LYS A 12 17.54 -2.56 13.97
N TRP A 13 16.47 -2.48 13.20
CA TRP A 13 15.56 -1.33 13.26
C TRP A 13 14.09 -1.71 13.43
N THR A 14 13.32 -0.76 13.90
CA THR A 14 11.86 -0.79 13.82
C THR A 14 11.45 -0.17 12.50
N ILE A 15 10.52 -0.81 11.80
CA ILE A 15 10.02 -0.34 10.50
C ILE A 15 8.61 0.23 10.70
N PHE A 16 8.41 1.46 10.26
CA PHE A 16 7.09 2.08 10.14
C PHE A 16 6.73 2.22 8.66
N ALA A 17 5.58 1.67 8.25
CA ALA A 17 5.19 1.67 6.85
C ALA A 17 3.68 1.74 6.67
N GLY A 18 3.23 2.42 5.60
CA GLY A 18 1.83 2.50 5.20
C GLY A 18 1.61 2.08 3.75
N SER A 19 0.42 1.56 3.44
CA SER A 19 -0.03 1.25 2.07
C SER A 19 0.96 0.34 1.31
N PHE A 20 1.40 0.70 0.11
CA PHE A 20 2.44 -0.01 -0.66
C PHE A 20 3.70 -0.28 0.17
N GLY A 21 4.05 0.64 1.07
CA GLY A 21 5.19 0.47 1.97
C GLY A 21 5.07 -0.75 2.89
N THR A 22 3.85 -1.22 3.20
CA THR A 22 3.66 -2.44 4.01
C THR A 22 4.11 -3.69 3.27
N ALA A 23 3.86 -3.79 1.96
CA ALA A 23 4.39 -4.87 1.14
C ALA A 23 5.93 -4.85 1.13
N LEU A 24 6.53 -3.67 0.96
CA LEU A 24 8.00 -3.51 1.01
C LEU A 24 8.57 -3.90 2.38
N ALA A 25 7.92 -3.49 3.48
CA ALA A 25 8.33 -3.82 4.85
C ALA A 25 8.28 -5.33 5.12
N LEU A 26 7.18 -5.98 4.72
CA LEU A 26 6.99 -7.42 4.89
C LEU A 26 8.00 -8.23 4.07
N VAL A 27 8.22 -7.86 2.80
CA VAL A 27 9.24 -8.50 1.96
C VAL A 27 10.63 -8.29 2.51
N TYR A 28 10.96 -7.09 2.99
CA TYR A 28 12.23 -6.84 3.65
C TYR A 28 12.41 -7.73 4.89
N ALA A 29 11.40 -7.84 5.73
CA ALA A 29 11.46 -8.70 6.91
C ALA A 29 11.61 -10.18 6.57
N ILE A 30 10.97 -10.68 5.50
CA ILE A 30 11.11 -12.06 4.99
C ILE A 30 12.56 -12.36 4.57
N HIS A 31 13.25 -11.40 3.96
CA HIS A 31 14.63 -11.57 3.50
C HIS A 31 15.69 -11.27 4.57
N TYR A 32 15.38 -10.35 5.49
CA TYR A 32 16.33 -9.82 6.48
C TYR A 32 15.76 -9.91 7.90
N LEU A 33 15.19 -11.08 8.26
CA LEU A 33 14.54 -11.36 9.55
C LEU A 33 15.37 -10.85 10.73
N GLN A 34 16.69 -11.12 10.73
CA GLN A 34 17.59 -10.76 11.83
C GLN A 34 17.81 -9.25 11.96
N ARG A 35 17.34 -8.45 11.00
CA ARG A 35 17.53 -6.99 10.95
C ARG A 35 16.27 -6.21 11.32
N VAL A 36 15.18 -6.91 11.63
CA VAL A 36 13.90 -6.29 12.02
C VAL A 36 13.64 -6.54 13.50
N LYS A 37 13.50 -5.46 14.27
CA LYS A 37 13.16 -5.50 15.68
C LYS A 37 11.64 -5.61 15.87
N ARG A 38 10.90 -4.74 15.20
CA ARG A 38 9.42 -4.63 15.22
C ARG A 38 8.93 -3.98 13.94
N MET A 39 7.63 -4.09 13.66
CA MET A 39 6.99 -3.35 12.56
C MET A 39 5.73 -2.65 13.04
N ILE A 40 5.49 -1.44 12.54
CA ILE A 40 4.21 -0.71 12.63
C ILE A 40 3.71 -0.58 11.19
N LEU A 41 2.55 -1.14 10.90
CA LEU A 41 2.01 -1.22 9.55
C LEU A 41 0.61 -0.63 9.50
N GLN A 42 0.38 0.28 8.56
CA GLN A 42 -0.93 0.90 8.36
C GLN A 42 -1.44 0.60 6.94
N GLY A 43 -2.72 0.16 6.83
CA GLY A 43 -3.32 -0.11 5.52
C GLY A 43 -2.56 -1.23 4.79
N ILE A 44 -2.68 -2.46 5.26
CA ILE A 44 -1.96 -3.62 4.72
C ILE A 44 -2.26 -3.83 3.25
N PHE A 45 -1.22 -3.80 2.44
CA PHE A 45 -1.23 -4.15 1.03
C PHE A 45 -0.38 -5.40 0.80
N LEU A 46 -0.98 -6.44 0.27
CA LEU A 46 -0.30 -7.70 -0.01
C LEU A 46 0.07 -7.86 -1.48
N ALA A 47 -0.39 -6.93 -2.33
CA ALA A 47 -0.22 -6.93 -3.77
C ALA A 47 -0.60 -8.26 -4.44
N THR A 48 -1.63 -8.93 -3.91
CA THR A 48 -2.18 -10.14 -4.50
C THR A 48 -2.94 -9.80 -5.80
N GLU A 49 -3.12 -10.78 -6.67
CA GLU A 49 -3.97 -10.61 -7.86
C GLU A 49 -5.38 -10.11 -7.49
N SER A 50 -5.92 -10.59 -6.37
CA SER A 50 -7.21 -10.14 -5.85
C SER A 50 -7.21 -8.68 -5.42
N ASP A 51 -6.10 -8.13 -4.90
CA ASP A 51 -6.00 -6.73 -4.53
C ASP A 51 -5.95 -5.83 -5.76
N LEU A 52 -5.16 -6.21 -6.77
CA LEU A 52 -5.06 -5.47 -8.02
C LEU A 52 -6.36 -5.52 -8.83
N LYS A 53 -7.00 -6.70 -8.89
CA LYS A 53 -8.27 -6.88 -9.58
C LYS A 53 -9.40 -6.07 -8.93
N TRP A 54 -9.46 -6.05 -7.60
CA TRP A 54 -10.39 -5.23 -6.84
C TRP A 54 -10.28 -3.75 -7.21
N PHE A 55 -9.06 -3.24 -7.26
CA PHE A 55 -8.84 -1.81 -7.44
C PHE A 55 -8.96 -1.38 -8.91
N PHE A 56 -8.38 -2.13 -9.84
CA PHE A 56 -8.23 -1.71 -11.23
C PHE A 56 -9.21 -2.34 -12.22
N GLN A 57 -9.95 -3.37 -11.84
CA GLN A 57 -10.79 -4.09 -12.80
C GLN A 57 -12.25 -4.20 -12.38
N GLU A 58 -12.50 -4.54 -11.11
CA GLU A 58 -13.84 -4.75 -10.57
C GLU A 58 -13.87 -4.31 -9.08
N GLY A 59 -14.92 -4.34 -8.39
CA GLY A 59 -14.98 -4.02 -6.97
C GLY A 59 -15.11 -2.52 -6.68
N ILE A 60 -14.07 -1.71 -6.88
CA ILE A 60 -14.17 -0.24 -6.76
C ILE A 60 -15.27 0.32 -7.65
N SER A 61 -15.52 -0.29 -8.80
CA SER A 61 -16.63 0.07 -9.71
C SER A 61 -18.01 0.00 -9.06
N GLU A 62 -18.18 -0.81 -8.03
CA GLU A 62 -19.46 -0.95 -7.31
C GLU A 62 -19.66 0.18 -6.29
N ILE A 63 -18.57 0.80 -5.83
CA ILE A 63 -18.59 1.84 -4.80
C ILE A 63 -18.43 3.24 -5.43
N TYR A 64 -17.56 3.36 -6.44
CA TYR A 64 -17.28 4.59 -7.18
C TYR A 64 -17.59 4.41 -8.69
N PRO A 65 -18.85 4.15 -9.08
CA PRO A 65 -19.18 3.80 -10.48
C PRO A 65 -18.91 4.95 -11.46
N ALA A 66 -19.10 6.19 -11.06
CA ALA A 66 -18.89 7.36 -11.93
C ALA A 66 -17.40 7.60 -12.22
N GLU A 67 -16.57 7.54 -11.18
CA GLU A 67 -15.13 7.69 -11.24
C GLU A 67 -14.49 6.52 -12.00
N PHE A 68 -14.93 5.30 -11.70
CA PHE A 68 -14.46 4.11 -12.40
C PHE A 68 -14.86 4.12 -13.87
N LYS A 69 -16.05 4.65 -14.21
CA LYS A 69 -16.46 4.82 -15.59
C LYS A 69 -15.51 5.74 -16.36
N LYS A 70 -15.12 6.89 -15.78
CA LYS A 70 -14.15 7.81 -16.39
C LYS A 70 -12.80 7.12 -16.60
N PHE A 71 -12.33 6.37 -15.58
CA PHE A 71 -11.12 5.58 -15.64
C PHE A 71 -11.16 4.53 -16.75
N LYS A 72 -12.24 3.77 -16.84
CA LYS A 72 -12.42 2.70 -17.82
C LYS A 72 -12.63 3.23 -19.25
N ASP A 73 -13.47 4.27 -19.43
CA ASP A 73 -13.84 4.78 -20.75
C ASP A 73 -12.69 5.47 -21.49
N PHE A 74 -11.63 5.85 -20.80
CA PHE A 74 -10.40 6.33 -21.43
C PHE A 74 -9.70 5.24 -22.25
N ILE A 75 -9.91 3.98 -21.89
CA ILE A 75 -9.33 2.81 -22.55
C ILE A 75 -10.27 2.33 -23.66
N PRO A 76 -9.76 2.04 -24.87
CA PRO A 76 -10.56 1.44 -25.94
C PRO A 76 -11.24 0.14 -25.48
N LYS A 77 -12.45 -0.11 -26.00
CA LYS A 77 -13.30 -1.23 -25.53
C LYS A 77 -12.63 -2.59 -25.62
N GLU A 78 -11.84 -2.80 -26.64
CA GLU A 78 -11.09 -4.04 -26.92
C GLU A 78 -9.99 -4.32 -25.90
N GLU A 79 -9.53 -3.29 -25.15
CA GLU A 79 -8.49 -3.42 -24.14
C GLU A 79 -9.06 -3.36 -22.71
N GLN A 80 -10.36 -3.15 -22.51
CA GLN A 80 -10.97 -2.96 -21.19
C GLN A 80 -11.08 -4.24 -20.34
N ASN A 81 -10.73 -5.38 -20.88
CA ASN A 81 -10.66 -6.64 -20.14
C ASN A 81 -9.46 -6.73 -19.18
N ASN A 82 -8.44 -5.88 -19.37
CA ASN A 82 -7.29 -5.75 -18.48
C ASN A 82 -6.82 -4.29 -18.41
N LEU A 83 -7.47 -3.51 -17.54
CA LEU A 83 -7.21 -2.07 -17.42
C LEU A 83 -5.79 -1.77 -16.94
N LEU A 84 -5.24 -2.57 -16.03
CA LEU A 84 -3.86 -2.41 -15.57
C LEU A 84 -2.86 -2.50 -16.73
N GLU A 85 -2.98 -3.51 -17.58
CA GLU A 85 -2.14 -3.67 -18.76
C GLU A 85 -2.34 -2.54 -19.77
N ALA A 86 -3.60 -2.15 -20.00
CA ALA A 86 -3.94 -1.09 -20.93
C ALA A 86 -3.36 0.28 -20.50
N TYR A 87 -3.39 0.59 -19.21
CA TYR A 87 -2.74 1.78 -18.65
C TYR A 87 -1.22 1.68 -18.71
N HIS A 88 -0.64 0.53 -18.37
CA HIS A 88 0.80 0.30 -18.47
C HIS A 88 1.32 0.56 -19.90
N LYS A 89 0.64 0.07 -20.94
CA LYS A 89 1.00 0.36 -22.34
C LYS A 89 1.06 1.87 -22.63
N ARG A 90 0.11 2.65 -22.08
CA ARG A 90 0.05 4.11 -22.30
C ARG A 90 1.11 4.86 -21.51
N PHE A 91 1.45 4.38 -20.33
CA PHE A 91 2.48 5.00 -19.50
C PHE A 91 3.89 4.90 -20.09
N PHE A 92 4.14 3.86 -20.85
CA PHE A 92 5.45 3.58 -21.45
C PHE A 92 5.46 3.73 -22.99
N CYS A 93 4.48 4.45 -23.56
CA CYS A 93 4.46 4.77 -24.99
C CYS A 93 5.29 6.05 -25.28
N ASP A 94 5.70 6.21 -26.55
CA ASP A 94 6.46 7.38 -27.00
C ASP A 94 5.62 8.66 -27.08
N ASN A 95 4.30 8.54 -27.16
CA ASN A 95 3.40 9.69 -27.21
C ASN A 95 3.25 10.33 -25.82
N ILE A 96 3.97 11.44 -25.60
CA ILE A 96 4.02 12.16 -24.31
C ILE A 96 2.64 12.68 -23.90
N GLU A 97 1.84 13.18 -24.84
CA GLU A 97 0.51 13.71 -24.55
C GLU A 97 -0.44 12.60 -24.07
N LEU A 98 -0.47 11.49 -24.78
CA LEU A 98 -1.25 10.31 -24.39
C LEU A 98 -0.83 9.76 -23.02
N ARG A 99 0.48 9.67 -22.80
CA ARG A 99 1.06 9.25 -21.51
C ARG A 99 0.62 10.14 -20.37
N ASN A 100 0.78 11.44 -20.51
CA ASN A 100 0.42 12.41 -19.46
C ASN A 100 -1.07 12.39 -19.16
N LYS A 101 -1.90 12.26 -20.20
CA LYS A 101 -3.35 12.13 -20.03
C LYS A 101 -3.73 10.85 -19.29
N ALA A 102 -3.12 9.73 -19.63
CA ALA A 102 -3.33 8.46 -18.94
C ALA A 102 -2.92 8.54 -17.46
N ILE A 103 -1.75 9.12 -17.17
CA ILE A 103 -1.26 9.31 -15.79
C ILE A 103 -2.21 10.20 -15.00
N LYS A 104 -2.70 11.30 -15.60
CA LYS A 104 -3.65 12.20 -14.94
C LYS A 104 -4.92 11.45 -14.53
N ILE A 105 -5.50 10.68 -15.43
CA ILE A 105 -6.74 9.92 -15.15
C ILE A 105 -6.49 8.88 -14.05
N TRP A 106 -5.39 8.14 -14.13
CA TRP A 106 -4.97 7.18 -13.10
C TRP A 106 -4.81 7.82 -11.72
N SER A 107 -4.04 8.90 -11.62
CA SER A 107 -3.79 9.59 -10.35
C SER A 107 -5.08 10.19 -9.77
N ARG A 108 -5.93 10.80 -10.60
CA ARG A 108 -7.21 11.37 -10.16
C ARG A 108 -8.17 10.29 -9.66
N PHE A 109 -8.22 9.14 -10.33
CA PHE A 109 -9.02 7.99 -9.88
C PHE A 109 -8.54 7.50 -8.50
N GLN A 110 -7.24 7.28 -8.32
CA GLN A 110 -6.69 6.84 -7.05
C GLN A 110 -6.95 7.82 -5.92
N LEU A 111 -6.72 9.11 -6.14
CA LEU A 111 -6.98 10.15 -5.15
C LEU A 111 -8.46 10.16 -4.72
N ARG A 112 -9.40 10.02 -5.65
CA ARG A 112 -10.84 9.96 -5.34
C ARG A 112 -11.21 8.78 -4.46
N VAL A 113 -10.61 7.63 -4.70
CA VAL A 113 -10.86 6.42 -3.89
C VAL A 113 -10.18 6.51 -2.52
N MET A 114 -9.01 7.15 -2.45
CA MET A 114 -8.23 7.29 -1.21
C MET A 114 -8.91 8.19 -0.19
N GLU A 115 -9.60 9.22 -0.65
CA GLU A 115 -10.15 10.24 0.21
C GLU A 115 -11.60 9.95 0.56
N SER A 116 -11.84 9.64 1.85
CA SER A 116 -13.17 9.46 2.43
C SER A 116 -13.93 10.78 2.63
N GLU A 117 -13.25 11.94 2.52
CA GLU A 117 -13.83 13.27 2.64
C GLU A 117 -13.84 13.99 1.28
N ASN A 118 -14.82 14.88 1.08
CA ASN A 118 -14.99 15.65 -0.16
C ASN A 118 -13.86 16.67 -0.41
N ILE A 119 -12.65 16.18 -0.64
CA ILE A 119 -11.57 17.06 -1.10
C ILE A 119 -11.80 17.33 -2.59
N MET A 120 -11.87 18.63 -2.91
CA MET A 120 -11.94 19.09 -4.29
C MET A 120 -10.61 18.78 -4.99
N ILE A 121 -10.57 17.71 -5.76
CA ILE A 121 -9.45 17.40 -6.64
C ILE A 121 -9.69 18.15 -7.95
N PRO A 122 -8.87 19.14 -8.31
CA PRO A 122 -9.05 19.88 -9.55
C PRO A 122 -8.93 18.94 -10.76
N GLU A 123 -9.97 18.84 -11.56
CA GLU A 123 -9.93 18.01 -12.78
C GLU A 123 -8.94 18.56 -13.81
N ASP A 124 -8.76 19.88 -13.85
CA ASP A 124 -7.96 20.60 -14.84
C ASP A 124 -6.55 20.99 -14.38
N GLY A 125 -6.15 20.63 -13.15
CA GLY A 125 -4.82 20.91 -12.64
C GLY A 125 -3.71 20.23 -13.45
N GLU A 126 -2.54 20.87 -13.56
CA GLU A 126 -1.34 20.27 -14.14
C GLU A 126 -0.89 19.05 -13.30
N ILE A 127 -0.30 18.05 -13.97
CA ILE A 127 0.25 16.88 -13.30
C ILE A 127 1.59 17.26 -12.68
N GLN A 128 1.75 16.96 -11.39
CA GLN A 128 3.01 17.17 -10.69
C GLN A 128 4.03 16.06 -11.03
N ALA A 129 5.31 16.39 -11.01
CA ALA A 129 6.38 15.41 -11.24
C ALA A 129 6.32 14.19 -10.28
N SER A 130 5.86 14.41 -9.05
CA SER A 130 5.63 13.35 -8.06
C SER A 130 4.50 12.40 -8.47
N GLU A 131 3.40 12.92 -9.02
CA GLU A 131 2.29 12.10 -9.53
C GLU A 131 2.74 11.24 -10.71
N ILE A 132 3.54 11.81 -11.62
CA ILE A 132 4.11 11.07 -12.75
C ILE A 132 5.00 9.93 -12.25
N SER A 133 5.92 10.24 -11.34
CA SER A 133 6.85 9.25 -10.82
C SER A 133 6.13 8.13 -10.09
N LEU A 134 5.13 8.45 -9.26
CA LEU A 134 4.34 7.48 -8.51
C LEU A 134 3.58 6.54 -9.45
N ALA A 135 2.82 7.10 -10.42
CA ALA A 135 2.03 6.32 -11.36
C ALA A 135 2.90 5.36 -12.21
N LEU A 136 4.05 5.85 -12.70
CA LEU A 136 4.98 5.02 -13.48
C LEU A 136 5.57 3.87 -12.65
N ILE A 137 5.99 4.13 -11.41
CA ILE A 137 6.55 3.11 -10.51
C ILE A 137 5.48 2.09 -10.16
N GLU A 138 4.29 2.52 -9.73
CA GLU A 138 3.19 1.61 -9.38
C GLU A 138 2.81 0.71 -10.55
N ALA A 139 2.50 1.29 -11.71
CA ALA A 139 2.09 0.52 -12.88
C ALA A 139 3.17 -0.48 -13.32
N HIS A 140 4.45 -0.08 -13.23
CA HIS A 140 5.57 -0.95 -13.55
C HIS A 140 5.65 -2.16 -12.59
N TYR A 141 5.53 -1.92 -11.28
CA TYR A 141 5.54 -3.00 -10.30
C TYR A 141 4.32 -3.90 -10.42
N PHE A 142 3.12 -3.32 -10.56
CA PHE A 142 1.88 -4.09 -10.64
C PHE A 142 1.80 -4.95 -11.91
N TYR A 143 2.15 -4.38 -13.06
CA TYR A 143 2.17 -5.10 -14.33
C TYR A 143 3.16 -6.28 -14.31
N ASN A 144 4.30 -6.11 -13.66
CA ASN A 144 5.33 -7.15 -13.52
C ASN A 144 5.13 -8.03 -12.27
N ASN A 145 3.90 -8.12 -11.72
CA ASN A 145 3.59 -8.93 -10.53
C ASN A 145 4.57 -8.65 -9.38
N MET A 146 4.91 -7.39 -9.12
CA MET A 146 5.89 -6.96 -8.10
C MET A 146 7.29 -7.59 -8.27
N PHE A 147 7.59 -8.18 -9.42
CA PHE A 147 8.78 -9.01 -9.68
C PHE A 147 8.88 -10.23 -8.75
N TRP A 148 7.75 -10.72 -8.27
CA TRP A 148 7.69 -11.88 -7.39
C TRP A 148 7.50 -13.18 -8.18
N GLU A 149 8.02 -14.27 -7.61
CA GLU A 149 7.94 -15.62 -8.19
C GLU A 149 6.51 -16.16 -8.22
N ASP A 150 5.67 -15.74 -7.24
CA ASP A 150 4.29 -16.16 -7.13
C ASP A 150 3.36 -15.01 -6.67
N LYS A 151 2.07 -15.12 -7.04
CA LYS A 151 1.04 -14.10 -6.80
C LYS A 151 0.65 -13.89 -5.33
N ASN A 152 1.06 -14.80 -4.42
CA ASN A 152 0.81 -14.74 -2.99
C ASN A 152 2.12 -14.70 -2.20
N TYR A 153 3.13 -14.07 -2.74
CA TYR A 153 4.50 -14.10 -2.27
C TYR A 153 4.65 -13.89 -0.76
N ILE A 154 4.01 -12.85 -0.22
CA ILE A 154 4.06 -12.51 1.20
C ILE A 154 3.38 -13.60 2.03
N LEU A 155 2.13 -13.96 1.70
CA LEU A 155 1.37 -14.95 2.47
C LEU A 155 2.01 -16.33 2.48
N ASN A 156 2.67 -16.73 1.38
CA ASN A 156 3.36 -18.01 1.28
C ASN A 156 4.67 -18.05 2.10
N ARG A 157 5.17 -16.88 2.55
CA ARG A 157 6.44 -16.76 3.28
C ARG A 157 6.30 -16.13 4.66
N VAL A 158 5.09 -15.81 5.09
CA VAL A 158 4.80 -15.15 6.38
C VAL A 158 5.28 -15.96 7.58
N GLU A 159 5.35 -17.29 7.47
CA GLU A 159 5.91 -18.17 8.49
C GLU A 159 7.31 -17.75 8.97
N LYS A 160 8.12 -17.19 8.05
CA LYS A 160 9.45 -16.69 8.40
C LYS A 160 9.44 -15.54 9.39
N ILE A 161 8.38 -14.73 9.38
CA ILE A 161 8.27 -13.50 10.16
C ILE A 161 7.22 -13.55 11.27
N LYS A 162 6.53 -14.67 11.45
CA LYS A 162 5.40 -14.82 12.39
C LYS A 162 5.71 -14.44 13.83
N ASN A 163 6.97 -14.50 14.24
CA ASN A 163 7.43 -14.19 15.60
C ASN A 163 7.99 -12.75 15.76
N ILE A 164 8.06 -11.97 14.69
CA ILE A 164 8.37 -10.53 14.81
C ILE A 164 7.16 -9.83 15.45
N PRO A 165 7.35 -8.98 16.46
CA PRO A 165 6.27 -8.13 16.96
C PRO A 165 5.79 -7.16 15.87
N ILE A 166 4.51 -7.26 15.50
CA ILE A 166 3.90 -6.44 14.43
C ILE A 166 2.66 -5.74 14.99
N TYR A 167 2.57 -4.44 14.79
CA TYR A 167 1.45 -3.58 15.16
C TYR A 167 0.76 -3.15 13.89
N ILE A 168 -0.51 -3.47 13.73
CA ILE A 168 -1.28 -3.19 12.51
C ILE A 168 -2.46 -2.31 12.84
N ALA A 169 -2.54 -1.14 12.18
CA ALA A 169 -3.72 -0.30 12.14
C ALA A 169 -4.33 -0.33 10.73
N HIS A 170 -5.64 -0.61 10.61
CA HIS A 170 -6.30 -0.68 9.32
C HIS A 170 -7.67 -0.01 9.38
N GLY A 171 -7.96 0.90 8.45
CA GLY A 171 -9.26 1.54 8.39
C GLY A 171 -10.36 0.56 7.97
N ARG A 172 -11.52 0.60 8.65
CA ARG A 172 -12.67 -0.23 8.29
C ARG A 172 -13.12 -0.01 6.86
N PHE A 173 -13.07 1.24 6.41
CA PHE A 173 -13.50 1.68 5.09
C PHE A 173 -12.34 1.96 4.14
N ASP A 174 -11.19 1.31 4.37
CA ASP A 174 -10.06 1.37 3.45
C ASP A 174 -10.39 0.58 2.17
N LEU A 175 -10.64 1.32 1.09
CA LEU A 175 -10.98 0.77 -0.21
C LEU A 175 -9.78 0.57 -1.12
N ASN A 176 -8.65 1.24 -0.82
CA ASN A 176 -7.41 1.09 -1.56
C ASN A 176 -6.72 -0.24 -1.21
N THR A 177 -6.60 -0.48 0.11
CA THR A 177 -6.06 -1.72 0.63
C THR A 177 -7.11 -2.34 1.55
N ARG A 178 -7.77 -3.37 1.07
CA ARG A 178 -8.94 -3.93 1.76
C ARG A 178 -8.58 -4.55 3.11
N VAL A 179 -9.41 -4.32 4.12
CA VAL A 179 -9.24 -4.89 5.46
C VAL A 179 -9.08 -6.42 5.47
N ILE A 180 -9.64 -7.13 4.48
CA ILE A 180 -9.48 -8.57 4.34
C ILE A 180 -8.02 -9.00 4.14
N SER A 181 -7.19 -8.15 3.51
CA SER A 181 -5.76 -8.42 3.35
C SER A 181 -5.02 -8.37 4.70
N ALA A 182 -5.41 -7.45 5.59
CA ALA A 182 -4.91 -7.44 6.96
C ALA A 182 -5.32 -8.71 7.74
N TYR A 183 -6.58 -9.14 7.64
CA TYR A 183 -7.04 -10.39 8.28
C TYR A 183 -6.23 -11.60 7.82
N LYS A 184 -6.05 -11.79 6.51
CA LYS A 184 -5.26 -12.89 5.95
C LYS A 184 -3.82 -12.93 6.46
N LEU A 185 -3.24 -11.76 6.72
CA LEU A 185 -1.90 -11.64 7.29
C LEU A 185 -1.91 -11.98 8.78
N VAL A 186 -2.82 -11.38 9.54
CA VAL A 186 -2.90 -11.51 11.01
C VAL A 186 -3.14 -12.94 11.45
N GLU A 187 -4.01 -13.69 10.75
CA GLU A 187 -4.27 -15.12 11.03
C GLU A 187 -3.02 -16.03 10.99
N ARG A 188 -1.93 -15.54 10.42
CA ARG A 188 -0.66 -16.26 10.26
C ARG A 188 0.45 -15.76 11.16
N LEU A 189 0.19 -14.74 11.98
CA LEU A 189 1.17 -14.11 12.86
C LEU A 189 0.96 -14.57 14.31
N ASN A 190 2.05 -14.86 15.03
CA ASN A 190 2.01 -15.23 16.44
C ASN A 190 2.06 -14.02 17.38
N LYS A 191 2.67 -12.92 16.95
CA LYS A 191 2.91 -11.72 17.75
C LYS A 191 2.39 -10.50 16.99
N CYS A 192 1.08 -10.30 17.03
CA CYS A 192 0.44 -9.20 16.33
C CYS A 192 -0.56 -8.46 17.21
N GLU A 193 -0.43 -7.15 17.32
CA GLU A 193 -1.50 -6.28 17.79
C GLU A 193 -2.20 -5.71 16.56
N PHE A 194 -3.50 -5.99 16.41
CA PHE A 194 -4.28 -5.57 15.26
C PHE A 194 -5.47 -4.73 15.68
N ILE A 195 -5.53 -3.50 15.20
CA ILE A 195 -6.63 -2.57 15.46
C ILE A 195 -7.30 -2.21 14.14
N ILE A 196 -8.60 -2.53 14.05
CA ILE A 196 -9.46 -1.97 13.01
C ILE A 196 -9.96 -0.63 13.48
N VAL A 197 -9.63 0.43 12.75
CA VAL A 197 -10.01 1.80 13.07
C VAL A 197 -11.39 2.09 12.48
N GLU A 198 -12.42 2.04 13.33
CA GLU A 198 -13.80 2.24 12.91
C GLU A 198 -14.02 3.67 12.41
N GLY A 199 -14.66 3.80 11.24
CA GLY A 199 -14.92 5.07 10.58
C GLY A 199 -13.71 5.71 9.91
N ALA A 200 -12.56 5.02 9.82
CA ALA A 200 -11.40 5.45 9.06
C ALA A 200 -11.32 4.75 7.69
N GLY A 201 -10.82 5.48 6.69
CA GLY A 201 -10.44 4.99 5.38
C GLY A 201 -8.94 4.73 5.26
N HIS A 202 -8.38 5.02 4.08
CA HIS A 202 -6.97 4.75 3.77
C HIS A 202 -5.98 5.73 4.38
N SER A 203 -6.37 7.00 4.56
CA SER A 203 -5.46 8.05 4.99
C SER A 203 -4.93 7.84 6.41
N PRO A 204 -3.59 7.87 6.64
CA PRO A 204 -3.00 7.82 7.98
C PRO A 204 -3.21 9.12 8.78
N PHE A 205 -3.63 10.19 8.11
CA PHE A 205 -3.73 11.54 8.69
C PHE A 205 -5.11 11.85 9.27
N THR A 206 -6.08 10.94 9.16
CA THR A 206 -7.35 11.13 9.86
C THR A 206 -7.14 11.07 11.38
N GLU A 207 -7.88 11.85 12.14
CA GLU A 207 -7.73 11.94 13.60
C GLU A 207 -7.78 10.55 14.28
N LYS A 208 -8.70 9.69 13.85
CA LYS A 208 -8.85 8.35 14.41
C LYS A 208 -7.65 7.45 14.12
N MET A 209 -7.16 7.48 12.87
CA MET A 209 -6.03 6.65 12.47
C MET A 209 -4.73 7.14 13.12
N SER A 210 -4.47 8.45 13.09
CA SER A 210 -3.26 9.03 13.68
C SER A 210 -3.17 8.78 15.18
N LYS A 211 -4.29 8.83 15.93
CA LYS A 211 -4.31 8.46 17.37
C LYS A 211 -3.83 7.03 17.62
N VAL A 212 -4.27 6.07 16.80
CA VAL A 212 -3.84 4.66 16.93
C VAL A 212 -2.37 4.50 16.59
N LEU A 213 -1.90 5.15 15.52
CA LEU A 213 -0.50 5.07 15.10
C LEU A 213 0.44 5.71 16.15
N ILE A 214 0.04 6.86 16.72
CA ILE A 214 0.79 7.52 17.80
C ILE A 214 0.85 6.61 19.03
N LYS A 215 -0.27 6.00 19.44
CA LYS A 215 -0.30 5.05 20.55
C LYS A 215 0.71 3.91 20.32
N PHE A 216 0.74 3.29 19.14
CA PHE A 216 1.72 2.25 18.83
C PHE A 216 3.18 2.74 18.95
N LEU A 217 3.46 3.98 18.54
CA LEU A 217 4.80 4.58 18.66
C LEU A 217 5.18 4.81 20.14
N GLU A 218 4.24 5.25 20.96
CA GLU A 218 4.44 5.45 22.40
C GLU A 218 4.68 4.12 23.11
N ASP A 219 3.84 3.11 22.87
CA ASP A 219 3.99 1.75 23.42
C ASP A 219 5.38 1.16 23.08
N ILE A 220 5.83 1.33 21.83
CA ILE A 220 7.16 0.88 21.39
C ILE A 220 8.30 1.65 22.06
N LYS A 221 8.12 2.95 22.28
CA LYS A 221 9.10 3.79 22.97
C LYS A 221 9.31 3.28 24.40
N GLU A 222 8.23 3.02 25.12
CA GLU A 222 8.31 2.45 26.49
C GLU A 222 9.00 1.07 26.51
N LEU A 223 8.69 0.21 25.54
CA LEU A 223 9.35 -1.10 25.42
C LEU A 223 10.87 -0.96 25.16
N ASN A 224 11.29 0.04 24.38
CA ASN A 224 12.71 0.27 24.14
C ASN A 224 13.45 0.71 25.42
N TYR A 225 12.86 1.59 26.23
CA TYR A 225 13.46 1.99 27.53
C TYR A 225 13.63 0.80 28.45
N LYS A 226 12.62 -0.07 28.58
CA LYS A 226 12.71 -1.29 29.40
C LYS A 226 13.77 -2.28 28.89
N ASP A 227 13.94 -2.39 27.57
CA ASP A 227 14.97 -3.22 26.94
C ASP A 227 16.40 -2.68 27.25
N GLU A 228 16.57 -1.37 27.43
CA GLU A 228 17.85 -0.71 27.75
C GLU A 228 18.20 -0.81 29.24
N GLU A 229 17.20 -0.67 30.13
CA GLU A 229 17.38 -0.81 31.59
C GLU A 229 17.75 -2.24 32.02
N ASN A 230 17.39 -3.24 31.22
CA ASN A 230 17.66 -4.65 31.50
C ASN A 230 18.97 -5.18 30.85
N ARG A 231 19.81 -4.31 30.31
CA ARG A 231 21.14 -4.63 29.74
C ARG A 231 22.25 -4.22 30.64
#